data_1e0915c4cdbed77c4e70b481ecc8490d
#
_entry.id   1e0915c4cdbed77c4e70b481ecc8490d
#
_cell.length_a   1.000
_cell.length_b   1.000
_cell.length_c   1.000
_cell.angle_alpha   90.00
_cell.angle_beta   90.00
_cell.angle_gamma   90.00
#
_symmetry.space_group_name_H-M   'P 1'
#
loop_
_entity.id
_entity.type
_entity.pdbx_description
1 polymer ?
#
loop_
_entity_poly.entity_id
_entity_poly.type
_entity_poly.pdbx_seq_one_letter_code
_entity_poly.pdbx_strand_id
1 'polypeptide(L)'
;MNGLENRAEFRSDAEEQRAIEGRIELRRLSSSAILAGIFLTLIWVVYFYDRFFDLHLAQYGLHPRHIDGLIGIFAAPFIHGDLNHLASNSLPAFLLMAGIIYFYRGISYQVLLIIWIATGMSVWLFGRANFHIGASGMVYGMASFMAISGMLRGDNRLLAVSFLTIFLYGGMVWGVLPLFRHISWESHLCGAITGIVCAVAYRGQGPPKPVYLTPDEEEEPDPEPGSVTVTHNTAHTESGIVHHTANAPVRIIYIVVPPKNDETSIGRE
;
A
#
# COMPACT_ATOMS: atom_id res chain seq x y z
N MET A 1 -4.02 -27.65 42.60
CA MET A 1 -2.70 -27.27 42.06
C MET A 1 -2.75 -27.07 40.55
N ASN A 2 -3.48 -27.86 39.77
CA ASN A 2 -3.50 -27.80 38.28
C ASN A 2 -4.00 -26.47 37.66
N GLY A 3 -4.84 -25.70 38.33
CA GLY A 3 -5.40 -24.49 37.77
C GLY A 3 -4.45 -23.28 37.72
N LEU A 4 -3.44 -23.22 38.58
CA LEU A 4 -2.44 -22.15 38.59
C LEU A 4 -1.33 -22.45 37.59
N GLU A 5 -0.96 -23.68 37.40
CA GLU A 5 0.03 -24.12 36.39
C GLU A 5 -0.50 -23.88 34.99
N ASN A 6 -1.76 -24.24 34.68
CA ASN A 6 -2.38 -23.98 33.39
C ASN A 6 -2.49 -22.47 33.06
N ARG A 7 -2.73 -21.63 34.09
CA ARG A 7 -2.77 -20.17 33.89
C ARG A 7 -1.39 -19.57 33.64
N ALA A 8 -0.34 -20.12 34.24
CA ALA A 8 1.03 -19.67 34.02
C ALA A 8 1.52 -20.07 32.62
N GLU A 9 1.22 -21.30 32.19
CA GLU A 9 1.53 -21.81 30.85
C GLU A 9 0.79 -21.00 29.75
N PHE A 10 -0.52 -20.75 29.91
CA PHE A 10 -1.31 -19.92 29.00
C PHE A 10 -0.79 -18.48 28.90
N ARG A 11 -0.33 -17.88 30.01
CA ARG A 11 0.30 -16.55 29.99
C ARG A 11 1.64 -16.56 29.25
N SER A 12 2.46 -17.58 29.46
CA SER A 12 3.73 -17.75 28.78
C SER A 12 3.56 -17.84 27.27
N ASP A 13 2.61 -18.67 26.81
CA ASP A 13 2.31 -18.82 25.38
C ASP A 13 1.78 -17.53 24.75
N ALA A 14 0.94 -16.79 25.48
CA ALA A 14 0.42 -15.50 25.01
C ALA A 14 1.51 -14.42 24.93
N GLU A 15 2.46 -14.42 25.87
CA GLU A 15 3.61 -13.52 25.83
C GLU A 15 4.57 -13.85 24.68
N GLU A 16 4.81 -15.13 24.43
CA GLU A 16 5.63 -15.61 23.30
C GLU A 16 4.99 -15.23 21.96
N GLN A 17 3.68 -15.44 21.80
CA GLN A 17 2.93 -15.05 20.61
C GLN A 17 3.02 -13.53 20.35
N ARG A 18 2.81 -12.71 21.37
CA ARG A 18 2.96 -11.24 21.28
C ARG A 18 4.37 -10.83 20.87
N ALA A 19 5.39 -11.51 21.41
CA ALA A 19 6.78 -11.25 21.06
C ALA A 19 7.10 -11.64 19.61
N ILE A 20 6.53 -12.72 19.10
CA ILE A 20 6.64 -13.15 17.70
C ILE A 20 5.94 -12.14 16.79
N GLU A 21 4.70 -11.77 17.10
CA GLU A 21 3.94 -10.77 16.34
C GLU A 21 4.67 -9.42 16.30
N GLY A 22 5.19 -8.96 17.43
CA GLY A 22 5.97 -7.73 17.51
C GLY A 22 7.23 -7.77 16.63
N ARG A 23 7.94 -8.90 16.60
CA ARG A 23 9.12 -9.08 15.72
C ARG A 23 8.73 -9.07 14.24
N ILE A 24 7.61 -9.69 13.88
CA ILE A 24 7.08 -9.67 12.53
C ILE A 24 6.72 -8.24 12.12
N GLU A 25 6.03 -7.50 12.98
CA GLU A 25 5.65 -6.12 12.70
C GLU A 25 6.86 -5.17 12.56
N LEU A 26 7.87 -5.30 13.42
CA LEU A 26 9.12 -4.55 13.31
C LEU A 26 9.87 -4.84 11.99
N ARG A 27 9.96 -6.12 11.60
CA ARG A 27 10.56 -6.50 10.30
C ARG A 27 9.78 -5.90 9.13
N ARG A 28 8.50 -5.84 9.25
CA ARG A 28 7.60 -5.26 8.25
C ARG A 28 7.83 -3.77 8.11
N LEU A 29 7.83 -3.05 9.21
CA LEU A 29 8.07 -1.61 9.24
C LEU A 29 9.46 -1.27 8.72
N SER A 30 10.49 -2.00 9.17
CA SER A 30 11.85 -1.77 8.72
C SER A 30 12.03 -2.04 7.22
N SER A 31 11.45 -3.11 6.68
CA SER A 31 11.54 -3.42 5.25
C SER A 31 10.88 -2.34 4.38
N SER A 32 9.71 -1.85 4.78
CA SER A 32 9.03 -0.77 4.05
C SER A 32 9.78 0.55 4.13
N ALA A 33 10.34 0.88 5.30
CA ALA A 33 11.16 2.08 5.48
C ALA A 33 12.49 2.01 4.70
N ILE A 34 13.13 0.84 4.64
CA ILE A 34 14.37 0.64 3.88
C ILE A 34 14.13 0.87 2.38
N LEU A 35 13.08 0.28 1.80
CA LEU A 35 12.79 0.44 0.38
C LEU A 35 12.42 1.89 0.02
N ALA A 36 11.60 2.54 0.83
CA ALA A 36 11.31 3.96 0.66
C ALA A 36 12.57 4.83 0.85
N GLY A 37 13.44 4.46 1.80
CA GLY A 37 14.72 5.11 2.05
C GLY A 37 15.70 4.96 0.88
N ILE A 38 15.73 3.81 0.22
CA ILE A 38 16.54 3.59 -0.99
C ILE A 38 16.09 4.54 -2.10
N PHE A 39 14.78 4.62 -2.36
CA PHE A 39 14.24 5.56 -3.34
C PHE A 39 14.61 7.01 -2.99
N LEU A 40 14.41 7.40 -1.74
CA LEU A 40 14.78 8.74 -1.25
C LEU A 40 16.27 9.01 -1.42
N THR A 41 17.14 8.08 -1.02
CA THR A 41 18.59 8.23 -1.20
C THR A 41 18.96 8.40 -2.67
N LEU A 42 18.32 7.63 -3.55
CA LEU A 42 18.60 7.71 -4.99
C LEU A 42 18.24 9.07 -5.59
N ILE A 43 17.10 9.67 -5.24
CA ILE A 43 16.74 11.01 -5.75
C ILE A 43 17.70 12.09 -5.24
N TRP A 44 18.20 11.98 -4.00
CA TRP A 44 19.19 12.89 -3.47
C TRP A 44 20.56 12.72 -4.13
N VAL A 45 20.99 11.48 -4.33
CA VAL A 45 22.26 11.16 -5.03
C VAL A 45 22.22 11.70 -6.46
N VAL A 46 21.12 11.46 -7.21
CA VAL A 46 20.97 11.98 -8.58
C VAL A 46 21.02 13.50 -8.59
N TYR A 47 20.35 14.17 -7.66
CA TYR A 47 20.35 15.62 -7.57
C TYR A 47 21.76 16.18 -7.31
N PHE A 48 22.48 15.66 -6.30
CA PHE A 48 23.83 16.14 -6.02
C PHE A 48 24.82 15.81 -7.11
N TYR A 49 24.68 14.65 -7.75
CA TYR A 49 25.50 14.25 -8.87
C TYR A 49 25.29 15.18 -10.07
N ASP A 50 24.03 15.51 -10.41
CA ASP A 50 23.70 16.50 -11.44
C ASP A 50 24.34 17.87 -11.16
N ARG A 51 24.23 18.34 -9.91
CA ARG A 51 24.78 19.64 -9.50
C ARG A 51 26.31 19.68 -9.47
N PHE A 52 26.94 18.61 -8.98
CA PHE A 52 28.39 18.54 -8.86
C PHE A 52 29.10 18.47 -10.23
N PHE A 53 28.53 17.73 -11.16
CA PHE A 53 29.11 17.51 -12.48
C PHE A 53 28.47 18.38 -13.59
N ASP A 54 27.53 19.25 -13.25
CA ASP A 54 26.81 20.12 -14.18
C ASP A 54 26.22 19.39 -15.41
N LEU A 55 25.56 18.27 -15.17
CA LEU A 55 25.09 17.33 -16.20
C LEU A 55 23.82 17.79 -16.92
N HIS A 56 23.10 18.75 -16.34
CA HIS A 56 21.83 19.27 -16.86
C HIS A 56 20.79 18.16 -17.10
N LEU A 57 20.63 17.25 -16.14
CA LEU A 57 19.76 16.05 -16.27
C LEU A 57 18.30 16.40 -16.56
N ALA A 58 17.87 17.62 -16.34
CA ALA A 58 16.51 18.07 -16.67
C ALA A 58 16.13 17.84 -18.15
N GLN A 59 17.10 17.79 -19.06
CA GLN A 59 16.90 17.46 -20.49
C GLN A 59 16.45 16.02 -20.73
N TYR A 60 16.69 15.11 -19.77
CA TYR A 60 16.21 13.73 -19.79
C TYR A 60 14.88 13.56 -19.04
N GLY A 61 14.26 14.66 -18.65
CA GLY A 61 12.91 14.69 -18.15
C GLY A 61 11.90 14.23 -19.20
N LEU A 62 10.69 14.02 -18.78
CA LEU A 62 9.61 13.61 -19.66
C LEU A 62 9.22 14.77 -20.57
N HIS A 63 9.36 14.60 -21.88
CA HIS A 63 8.98 15.58 -22.91
C HIS A 63 7.77 15.04 -23.68
N PRO A 64 6.58 15.62 -23.50
CA PRO A 64 5.34 15.10 -24.07
C PRO A 64 5.34 15.07 -25.59
N ARG A 65 4.93 13.93 -26.14
CA ARG A 65 4.81 13.66 -27.60
C ARG A 65 6.13 13.69 -28.38
N HIS A 66 7.28 13.71 -27.71
CA HIS A 66 8.58 13.55 -28.31
C HIS A 66 9.15 12.17 -27.99
N ILE A 67 9.78 11.51 -28.96
CA ILE A 67 10.34 10.16 -28.80
C ILE A 67 11.49 10.15 -27.78
N ASP A 68 12.35 11.17 -27.82
CA ASP A 68 13.43 11.37 -26.85
C ASP A 68 12.91 11.59 -25.42
N GLY A 69 11.71 12.13 -25.28
CA GLY A 69 11.05 12.29 -23.98
C GLY A 69 10.50 11.00 -23.35
N LEU A 70 10.46 9.88 -24.08
CA LEU A 70 9.99 8.59 -23.54
C LEU A 70 10.87 8.08 -22.39
N ILE A 71 12.18 8.35 -22.41
CA ILE A 71 13.07 8.00 -21.31
C ILE A 71 12.65 8.68 -20.00
N GLY A 72 12.06 9.87 -20.11
CA GLY A 72 11.54 10.62 -18.98
C GLY A 72 10.40 9.92 -18.22
N ILE A 73 9.69 8.96 -18.84
CA ILE A 73 8.70 8.14 -18.13
C ILE A 73 9.36 7.42 -16.95
N PHE A 74 10.61 6.97 -17.14
CA PHE A 74 11.39 6.28 -16.12
C PHE A 74 12.26 7.24 -15.31
N ALA A 75 12.87 8.23 -15.94
CA ALA A 75 13.90 9.08 -15.36
C ALA A 75 13.32 10.27 -14.57
N ALA A 76 12.20 10.84 -15.02
CA ALA A 76 11.65 12.06 -14.44
C ALA A 76 11.47 12.05 -12.92
N PRO A 77 11.02 10.96 -12.26
CA PRO A 77 10.86 10.92 -10.80
C PRO A 77 12.17 11.10 -10.01
N PHE A 78 13.31 10.84 -10.65
CA PHE A 78 14.62 10.97 -10.01
C PHE A 78 15.28 12.34 -10.24
N ILE A 79 14.81 13.12 -11.20
CA ILE A 79 15.40 14.40 -11.60
C ILE A 79 14.65 15.54 -10.90
N HIS A 80 15.39 16.46 -10.26
CA HIS A 80 14.82 17.62 -9.57
C HIS A 80 15.54 18.91 -9.98
N GLY A 81 14.78 19.97 -10.23
CA GLY A 81 15.30 21.24 -10.72
C GLY A 81 16.05 22.05 -9.67
N ASP A 82 15.61 21.98 -8.42
CA ASP A 82 16.18 22.73 -7.30
C ASP A 82 15.99 22.02 -5.96
N LEU A 83 16.68 22.51 -4.93
CA LEU A 83 16.67 21.89 -3.59
C LEU A 83 15.30 21.96 -2.93
N ASN A 84 14.55 23.05 -3.13
CA ASN A 84 13.21 23.17 -2.55
C ASN A 84 12.25 22.16 -3.17
N HIS A 85 12.35 21.95 -4.49
CA HIS A 85 11.57 20.92 -5.19
C HIS A 85 11.91 19.52 -4.68
N LEU A 86 13.20 19.20 -4.53
CA LEU A 86 13.66 17.92 -3.98
C LEU A 86 13.15 17.71 -2.54
N ALA A 87 13.37 18.72 -1.67
CA ALA A 87 12.99 18.64 -0.25
C ALA A 87 11.48 18.50 -0.06
N SER A 88 10.67 19.23 -0.83
CA SER A 88 9.20 19.16 -0.77
C SER A 88 8.64 17.79 -1.20
N ASN A 89 9.33 17.09 -2.09
CA ASN A 89 8.97 15.73 -2.49
C ASN A 89 9.45 14.66 -1.51
N SER A 90 10.52 14.92 -0.77
CA SER A 90 11.25 13.89 -0.01
C SER A 90 10.40 13.22 1.07
N LEU A 91 9.83 13.99 1.98
CA LEU A 91 9.05 13.44 3.08
C LEU A 91 7.73 12.79 2.62
N PRO A 92 6.93 13.41 1.72
CA PRO A 92 5.76 12.75 1.17
C PRO A 92 6.07 11.46 0.44
N ALA A 93 7.10 11.44 -0.43
CA ALA A 93 7.50 10.25 -1.15
C ALA A 93 7.89 9.12 -0.20
N PHE A 94 8.70 9.42 0.83
CA PHE A 94 9.09 8.44 1.83
C PHE A 94 7.90 7.87 2.60
N LEU A 95 7.07 8.73 3.18
CA LEU A 95 5.95 8.30 4.04
C LEU A 95 4.89 7.52 3.25
N LEU A 96 4.52 8.00 2.06
CA LEU A 96 3.49 7.35 1.24
C LEU A 96 3.99 6.03 0.67
N MET A 97 5.24 5.97 0.19
CA MET A 97 5.82 4.74 -0.33
C MET A 97 5.97 3.69 0.78
N ALA A 98 6.52 4.08 1.94
CA ALA A 98 6.62 3.19 3.10
C ALA A 98 5.23 2.72 3.56
N GLY A 99 4.25 3.63 3.58
CA GLY A 99 2.85 3.32 3.92
C GLY A 99 2.22 2.32 2.96
N ILE A 100 2.37 2.50 1.65
CA ILE A 100 1.85 1.54 0.65
C ILE A 100 2.52 0.18 0.83
N ILE A 101 3.85 0.13 0.98
CA ILE A 101 4.58 -1.14 1.15
C ILE A 101 4.18 -1.82 2.47
N TYR A 102 3.96 -1.07 3.53
CA TYR A 102 3.57 -1.60 4.83
C TYR A 102 2.14 -2.10 4.86
N PHE A 103 1.18 -1.32 4.39
CA PHE A 103 -0.25 -1.64 4.50
C PHE A 103 -0.79 -2.51 3.35
N TYR A 104 -0.23 -2.41 2.13
CA TYR A 104 -0.77 -3.07 0.93
C TYR A 104 0.16 -4.15 0.37
N ARG A 105 0.73 -5.02 1.22
CA ARG A 105 1.77 -5.98 0.88
C ARG A 105 1.56 -6.80 -0.37
N GLY A 106 0.38 -7.35 -0.56
CA GLY A 106 0.09 -8.23 -1.69
C GLY A 106 0.08 -7.51 -3.04
N ILE A 107 -0.09 -6.18 -3.03
CA ILE A 107 -0.26 -5.36 -4.24
C ILE A 107 0.66 -4.15 -4.31
N SER A 108 1.45 -3.88 -3.26
CA SER A 108 2.22 -2.64 -3.13
C SER A 108 3.14 -2.36 -4.31
N TYR A 109 3.92 -3.35 -4.75
CA TYR A 109 4.85 -3.17 -5.87
C TYR A 109 4.13 -2.96 -7.20
N GLN A 110 3.03 -3.66 -7.42
CA GLN A 110 2.20 -3.48 -8.61
C GLN A 110 1.59 -2.07 -8.64
N VAL A 111 1.04 -1.61 -7.52
CA VAL A 111 0.46 -0.27 -7.40
C VAL A 111 1.52 0.80 -7.62
N LEU A 112 2.69 0.70 -6.98
CA LEU A 112 3.79 1.65 -7.15
C LEU A 112 4.28 1.69 -8.59
N LEU A 113 4.46 0.54 -9.24
CA LEU A 113 4.87 0.44 -10.63
C LEU A 113 3.83 1.04 -11.58
N ILE A 114 2.55 0.74 -11.38
CA ILE A 114 1.48 1.29 -12.21
C ILE A 114 1.40 2.81 -12.03
N ILE A 115 1.45 3.31 -10.78
CA ILE A 115 1.47 4.75 -10.53
C ILE A 115 2.63 5.41 -11.27
N TRP A 116 3.82 4.84 -11.19
CA TRP A 116 4.99 5.39 -11.88
C TRP A 116 4.80 5.42 -13.39
N ILE A 117 4.57 4.28 -14.00
CA ILE A 117 4.55 4.13 -15.47
C ILE A 117 3.31 4.79 -16.08
N ALA A 118 2.12 4.55 -15.52
CA ALA A 118 0.89 5.10 -16.09
C ALA A 118 0.80 6.62 -15.91
N THR A 119 1.32 7.17 -14.82
CA THR A 119 1.45 8.63 -14.66
C THR A 119 2.37 9.19 -15.73
N GLY A 120 3.56 8.62 -15.90
CA GLY A 120 4.51 9.06 -16.93
C GLY A 120 3.92 8.96 -18.33
N MET A 121 3.29 7.84 -18.69
CA MET A 121 2.63 7.68 -19.98
C MET A 121 1.51 8.71 -20.21
N SER A 122 0.68 8.95 -19.19
CA SER A 122 -0.41 9.93 -19.27
C SER A 122 0.14 11.35 -19.49
N VAL A 123 1.19 11.71 -18.77
CA VAL A 123 1.88 13.01 -18.96
C VAL A 123 2.50 13.10 -20.35
N TRP A 124 3.12 12.01 -20.84
CA TRP A 124 3.69 11.99 -22.19
C TRP A 124 2.60 12.21 -23.26
N LEU A 125 1.41 11.68 -23.09
CA LEU A 125 0.29 11.83 -24.01
C LEU A 125 -0.35 13.23 -23.93
N PHE A 126 -0.62 13.71 -22.71
CA PHE A 126 -1.51 14.86 -22.47
C PHE A 126 -0.81 16.09 -21.91
N GLY A 127 0.44 15.99 -21.46
CA GLY A 127 1.19 17.13 -20.90
C GLY A 127 1.44 18.22 -21.92
N ARG A 128 1.64 19.45 -21.45
CA ARG A 128 2.11 20.57 -22.31
C ARG A 128 3.55 20.31 -22.75
N ALA A 129 3.94 20.95 -23.87
CA ALA A 129 5.29 20.84 -24.45
C ALA A 129 6.33 21.52 -23.55
N ASN A 130 6.75 20.83 -22.51
CA ASN A 130 7.79 21.23 -21.57
C ASN A 130 8.45 19.97 -20.99
N PHE A 131 9.63 20.09 -20.40
CA PHE A 131 10.23 19.00 -19.65
C PHE A 131 9.55 18.87 -18.27
N HIS A 132 8.98 17.71 -17.99
CA HIS A 132 8.40 17.38 -16.70
C HIS A 132 9.39 16.54 -15.90
N ILE A 133 9.73 17.00 -14.70
CA ILE A 133 10.69 16.37 -13.78
C ILE A 133 10.12 16.35 -12.35
N GLY A 134 10.66 15.48 -11.50
CA GLY A 134 10.32 15.37 -10.09
C GLY A 134 9.43 14.17 -9.76
N ALA A 135 9.52 13.74 -8.51
CA ALA A 135 8.75 12.62 -7.96
C ALA A 135 7.28 12.98 -7.68
N SER A 136 6.89 14.25 -7.82
CA SER A 136 5.58 14.74 -7.37
C SER A 136 4.40 14.02 -8.02
N GLY A 137 4.46 13.67 -9.30
CA GLY A 137 3.41 12.87 -9.96
C GLY A 137 3.16 11.53 -9.25
N MET A 138 4.23 10.83 -8.84
CA MET A 138 4.13 9.62 -8.04
C MET A 138 3.56 9.91 -6.64
N VAL A 139 3.99 11.00 -6.00
CA VAL A 139 3.49 11.42 -4.68
C VAL A 139 1.99 11.64 -4.72
N TYR A 140 1.46 12.36 -5.73
CA TYR A 140 0.02 12.54 -5.90
C TYR A 140 -0.71 11.24 -6.17
N GLY A 141 -0.12 10.34 -6.97
CA GLY A 141 -0.67 9.01 -7.22
C GLY A 141 -0.74 8.15 -5.96
N MET A 142 0.32 8.14 -5.16
CA MET A 142 0.36 7.42 -3.88
C MET A 142 -0.63 7.99 -2.86
N ALA A 143 -0.71 9.32 -2.74
CA ALA A 143 -1.62 9.98 -1.81
C ALA A 143 -3.08 9.70 -2.16
N SER A 144 -3.47 9.85 -3.44
CA SER A 144 -4.82 9.58 -3.89
C SER A 144 -5.20 8.10 -3.80
N PHE A 145 -4.25 7.20 -4.12
CA PHE A 145 -4.44 5.75 -3.91
C PHE A 145 -4.75 5.45 -2.44
N MET A 146 -3.95 5.93 -1.51
CA MET A 146 -4.15 5.66 -0.08
C MET A 146 -5.44 6.28 0.44
N ALA A 147 -5.74 7.53 0.07
CA ALA A 147 -6.96 8.21 0.48
C ALA A 147 -8.22 7.45 0.00
N ILE A 148 -8.32 7.18 -1.29
CA ILE A 148 -9.49 6.50 -1.88
C ILE A 148 -9.56 5.04 -1.43
N SER A 149 -8.44 4.32 -1.38
CA SER A 149 -8.42 2.94 -0.92
C SER A 149 -8.81 2.82 0.55
N GLY A 150 -8.38 3.76 1.42
CA GLY A 150 -8.81 3.82 2.83
C GLY A 150 -10.31 4.04 2.96
N MET A 151 -10.88 4.95 2.18
CA MET A 151 -12.34 5.19 2.14
C MET A 151 -13.11 3.96 1.67
N LEU A 152 -12.69 3.34 0.57
CA LEU A 152 -13.36 2.15 0.01
C LEU A 152 -13.29 0.94 0.93
N ARG A 153 -12.26 0.85 1.77
CA ARG A 153 -12.04 -0.26 2.70
C ARG A 153 -12.56 0.01 4.11
N GLY A 154 -12.89 1.27 4.43
CA GLY A 154 -13.24 1.68 5.80
C GLY A 154 -12.06 1.59 6.78
N ASP A 155 -10.81 1.69 6.29
CA ASP A 155 -9.61 1.71 7.13
C ASP A 155 -9.21 3.16 7.43
N ASN A 156 -9.60 3.64 8.61
CA ASN A 156 -9.36 5.01 9.05
C ASN A 156 -7.85 5.32 9.22
N ARG A 157 -6.99 4.31 9.44
CA ARG A 157 -5.53 4.51 9.58
C ARG A 157 -4.92 4.93 8.26
N LEU A 158 -5.30 4.27 7.17
CA LEU A 158 -4.84 4.60 5.81
C LEU A 158 -5.30 5.99 5.40
N LEU A 159 -6.55 6.30 5.72
CA LEU A 159 -7.15 7.60 5.45
C LEU A 159 -6.46 8.71 6.25
N ALA A 160 -6.18 8.48 7.54
CA ALA A 160 -5.50 9.44 8.40
C ALA A 160 -4.09 9.79 7.90
N VAL A 161 -3.31 8.79 7.48
CA VAL A 161 -1.95 9.03 6.93
C VAL A 161 -2.02 9.86 5.65
N SER A 162 -2.97 9.59 4.76
CA SER A 162 -3.14 10.35 3.53
C SER A 162 -3.58 11.78 3.78
N PHE A 163 -4.57 11.98 4.65
CA PHE A 163 -5.00 13.33 5.03
C PHE A 163 -3.94 14.10 5.79
N LEU A 164 -3.19 13.44 6.66
CA LEU A 164 -2.04 14.08 7.33
C LEU A 164 -1.02 14.58 6.31
N THR A 165 -0.72 13.78 5.28
CA THR A 165 0.20 14.17 4.21
C THR A 165 -0.33 15.37 3.44
N ILE A 166 -1.61 15.36 3.03
CA ILE A 166 -2.25 16.48 2.34
C ILE A 166 -2.27 17.73 3.23
N PHE A 167 -2.56 17.57 4.52
CA PHE A 167 -2.60 18.66 5.47
C PHE A 167 -1.23 19.30 5.70
N LEU A 168 -0.19 18.48 5.92
CA LEU A 168 1.18 18.96 6.15
C LEU A 168 1.77 19.67 4.93
N TYR A 169 1.37 19.23 3.75
CA TYR A 169 1.86 19.76 2.48
C TYR A 169 0.74 20.47 1.70
N GLY A 170 -0.06 21.26 2.39
CA GLY A 170 -1.29 21.90 1.86
C GLY A 170 -1.19 22.52 0.45
N GLY A 171 0.00 22.95 0.03
CA GLY A 171 0.27 23.37 -1.34
C GLY A 171 0.06 22.28 -2.40
N MET A 172 0.08 20.99 -2.03
CA MET A 172 -0.17 19.91 -2.98
C MET A 172 -1.57 19.96 -3.58
N VAL A 173 -2.59 20.32 -2.81
CA VAL A 173 -3.97 20.41 -3.31
C VAL A 173 -4.06 21.43 -4.46
N TRP A 174 -3.38 22.55 -4.33
CA TRP A 174 -3.34 23.59 -5.37
C TRP A 174 -2.45 23.21 -6.56
N GLY A 175 -1.53 22.29 -6.36
CA GLY A 175 -0.64 21.82 -7.41
C GLY A 175 -1.31 21.05 -8.55
N VAL A 176 -2.56 20.59 -8.38
CA VAL A 176 -3.37 19.96 -9.46
C VAL A 176 -3.96 21.01 -10.42
N LEU A 177 -3.99 22.27 -10.00
CA LEU A 177 -4.55 23.35 -10.79
C LEU A 177 -3.47 24.08 -11.61
N PRO A 178 -3.77 24.60 -12.81
CA PRO A 178 -2.83 25.30 -13.66
C PRO A 178 -2.51 26.73 -13.18
N LEU A 179 -2.28 26.89 -11.88
CA LEU A 179 -2.03 28.20 -11.25
C LEU A 179 -0.62 28.72 -11.45
N PHE A 180 0.36 27.81 -11.55
CA PHE A 180 1.78 28.16 -11.62
C PHE A 180 2.43 27.53 -12.84
N ARG A 181 3.03 28.35 -13.70
CA ARG A 181 3.65 27.89 -14.97
C ARG A 181 4.87 26.98 -14.78
N HIS A 182 5.57 27.13 -13.65
CA HIS A 182 6.76 26.36 -13.31
C HIS A 182 6.46 25.02 -12.64
N ILE A 183 5.20 24.79 -12.27
CA ILE A 183 4.75 23.52 -11.68
C ILE A 183 4.16 22.65 -12.79
N SER A 184 4.52 21.38 -12.79
CA SER A 184 3.92 20.36 -13.66
C SER A 184 2.60 19.87 -13.08
N TRP A 185 1.57 20.72 -13.13
CA TRP A 185 0.24 20.36 -12.63
C TRP A 185 -0.36 19.15 -13.36
N GLU A 186 0.04 18.92 -14.62
CA GLU A 186 -0.36 17.77 -15.41
C GLU A 186 0.16 16.47 -14.80
N SER A 187 1.40 16.45 -14.32
CA SER A 187 1.97 15.30 -13.64
C SER A 187 1.21 15.00 -12.33
N HIS A 188 0.81 16.05 -11.60
CA HIS A 188 0.04 15.93 -10.38
C HIS A 188 -1.37 15.36 -10.67
N LEU A 189 -2.06 15.91 -11.66
CA LEU A 189 -3.40 15.46 -12.05
C LEU A 189 -3.36 14.02 -12.58
N CYS A 190 -2.45 13.71 -13.51
CA CYS A 190 -2.30 12.36 -14.04
C CYS A 190 -1.95 11.36 -12.93
N GLY A 191 -1.07 11.74 -12.01
CA GLY A 191 -0.75 10.93 -10.83
C GLY A 191 -1.98 10.67 -9.97
N ALA A 192 -2.70 11.72 -9.60
CA ALA A 192 -3.91 11.61 -8.79
C ALA A 192 -4.97 10.69 -9.44
N ILE A 193 -5.23 10.87 -10.73
CA ILE A 193 -6.17 10.01 -11.48
C ILE A 193 -5.68 8.56 -11.48
N THR A 194 -4.41 8.32 -11.76
CA THR A 194 -3.82 6.97 -11.77
C THR A 194 -3.97 6.30 -10.40
N GLY A 195 -3.71 7.03 -9.31
CA GLY A 195 -3.88 6.53 -7.95
C GLY A 195 -5.34 6.17 -7.63
N ILE A 196 -6.31 6.98 -8.05
CA ILE A 196 -7.74 6.69 -7.90
C ILE A 196 -8.11 5.42 -8.68
N VAL A 197 -7.66 5.30 -9.94
CA VAL A 197 -7.91 4.11 -10.76
C VAL A 197 -7.34 2.86 -10.10
N CYS A 198 -6.11 2.91 -9.58
CA CYS A 198 -5.52 1.82 -8.82
C CYS A 198 -6.34 1.46 -7.57
N ALA A 199 -6.81 2.45 -6.81
CA ALA A 199 -7.62 2.22 -5.61
C ALA A 199 -8.93 1.48 -5.92
N VAL A 200 -9.59 1.83 -7.02
CA VAL A 200 -10.82 1.18 -7.48
C VAL A 200 -10.54 -0.23 -8.03
N ALA A 201 -9.49 -0.38 -8.85
CA ALA A 201 -9.12 -1.65 -9.46
C ALA A 201 -8.72 -2.70 -8.42
N TYR A 202 -7.98 -2.29 -7.39
CA TYR A 202 -7.49 -3.17 -6.33
C TYR A 202 -8.35 -3.18 -5.06
N ARG A 203 -9.59 -2.64 -5.09
CA ARG A 203 -10.45 -2.53 -3.90
C ARG A 203 -10.75 -3.86 -3.19
N GLY A 204 -10.77 -4.95 -3.94
CA GLY A 204 -10.99 -6.32 -3.43
C GLY A 204 -9.70 -7.06 -3.04
N GLN A 205 -8.52 -6.45 -3.22
CA GLN A 205 -7.22 -7.05 -2.97
C GLN A 205 -6.46 -6.24 -1.90
N GLY A 206 -5.63 -6.92 -1.11
CA GLY A 206 -4.84 -6.26 -0.07
C GLY A 206 -5.25 -6.69 1.33
N PRO A 207 -4.93 -5.90 2.39
CA PRO A 207 -5.13 -6.32 3.75
C PRO A 207 -6.61 -6.60 4.04
N PRO A 208 -6.93 -7.68 4.78
CA PRO A 208 -8.29 -7.95 5.24
C PRO A 208 -8.76 -6.81 6.15
N LYS A 209 -10.07 -6.58 6.16
CA LYS A 209 -10.65 -5.65 7.13
C LYS A 209 -10.34 -6.12 8.54
N PRO A 210 -9.92 -5.24 9.46
CA PRO A 210 -9.82 -5.61 10.85
C PRO A 210 -11.22 -6.04 11.33
N VAL A 211 -11.30 -7.26 11.84
CA VAL A 211 -12.50 -7.74 12.52
C VAL A 211 -12.42 -7.19 13.95
N TYR A 212 -13.26 -6.22 14.24
CA TYR A 212 -13.50 -5.79 15.61
C TYR A 212 -14.59 -6.70 16.18
N LEU A 213 -14.22 -7.58 17.07
CA LEU A 213 -15.21 -8.27 17.88
C LEU A 213 -15.89 -7.20 18.74
N THR A 214 -17.19 -7.04 18.59
CA THR A 214 -17.99 -6.20 19.49
C THR A 214 -18.13 -6.94 20.82
N PRO A 215 -18.15 -6.23 21.97
CA PRO A 215 -18.33 -6.87 23.27
C PRO A 215 -19.60 -7.74 23.36
N ASP A 216 -20.60 -7.48 22.52
CA ASP A 216 -21.85 -8.25 22.44
C ASP A 216 -21.68 -9.61 21.72
N GLU A 217 -20.57 -9.82 20.98
CA GLU A 217 -20.25 -11.12 20.35
C GLU A 217 -19.44 -12.04 21.30
N GLU A 218 -18.99 -11.53 22.46
CA GLU A 218 -18.32 -12.34 23.50
C GLU A 218 -19.29 -13.01 24.45
N GLU A 219 -20.61 -12.67 24.40
CA GLU A 219 -21.66 -13.25 25.24
C GLU A 219 -22.56 -14.27 24.49
N GLU A 220 -22.05 -15.00 23.49
CA GLU A 220 -22.75 -16.26 23.19
C GLU A 220 -22.57 -17.18 24.38
N PRO A 221 -23.69 -17.66 24.97
CA PRO A 221 -23.63 -18.56 26.14
C PRO A 221 -22.75 -19.76 25.78
N ASP A 222 -21.86 -20.11 26.69
CA ASP A 222 -21.00 -21.29 26.56
C ASP A 222 -21.82 -22.43 25.97
N PRO A 223 -21.42 -23.02 24.84
CA PRO A 223 -22.13 -24.13 24.26
C PRO A 223 -22.19 -25.25 25.31
N GLU A 224 -23.38 -25.85 25.50
CA GLU A 224 -23.58 -26.96 26.44
C GLU A 224 -22.44 -27.99 26.28
N PRO A 225 -21.92 -28.54 27.37
CA PRO A 225 -20.81 -29.49 27.30
C PRO A 225 -21.14 -30.65 26.36
N GLY A 226 -20.60 -30.63 25.17
CA GLY A 226 -20.78 -31.68 24.16
C GLY A 226 -21.17 -31.21 22.74
N SER A 227 -21.49 -29.94 22.50
CA SER A 227 -21.80 -29.47 21.15
C SER A 227 -20.72 -28.52 20.63
N VAL A 228 -19.98 -28.93 19.63
CA VAL A 228 -19.05 -28.06 18.87
C VAL A 228 -19.68 -27.78 17.50
N THR A 229 -20.23 -26.59 17.34
CA THR A 229 -20.71 -26.15 16.01
C THR A 229 -19.57 -25.51 15.29
N VAL A 230 -18.97 -26.19 14.31
CA VAL A 230 -17.98 -25.62 13.41
C VAL A 230 -18.72 -25.04 12.21
N THR A 231 -18.95 -23.73 12.21
CA THR A 231 -19.45 -23.03 11.04
C THR A 231 -18.29 -22.73 10.08
N HIS A 232 -18.19 -23.52 9.02
CA HIS A 232 -17.37 -23.19 7.87
C HIS A 232 -18.13 -22.17 7.02
N ASN A 233 -17.69 -20.93 7.03
CA ASN A 233 -18.13 -19.91 6.08
C ASN A 233 -17.37 -20.10 4.77
N THR A 234 -17.65 -21.19 4.06
CA THR A 234 -17.30 -21.35 2.66
C THR A 234 -18.55 -21.00 1.85
N ALA A 235 -18.46 -19.93 1.05
CA ALA A 235 -19.40 -19.73 -0.03
C ALA A 235 -19.34 -21.01 -0.91
N HIS A 236 -20.42 -21.77 -0.88
CA HIS A 236 -20.71 -23.03 -1.56
C HIS A 236 -20.11 -24.32 -0.96
N THR A 237 -21.09 -25.14 -0.54
CA THR A 237 -21.19 -26.60 -0.43
C THR A 237 -20.81 -27.27 0.88
N GLU A 238 -21.87 -27.91 1.40
CA GLU A 238 -21.99 -29.04 2.31
C GLU A 238 -21.50 -28.90 3.77
N SER A 239 -22.50 -28.80 4.67
CA SER A 239 -22.35 -28.93 6.10
C SER A 239 -22.03 -30.37 6.51
N GLY A 240 -20.84 -30.59 7.02
CA GLY A 240 -20.48 -31.83 7.70
C GLY A 240 -20.50 -31.63 9.21
N ILE A 241 -21.31 -32.38 9.93
CA ILE A 241 -21.31 -32.41 11.41
C ILE A 241 -20.28 -33.45 11.85
N VAL A 242 -19.24 -33.00 12.56
CA VAL A 242 -18.25 -33.89 13.16
C VAL A 242 -18.46 -33.90 14.66
N HIS A 243 -18.90 -35.06 15.19
CA HIS A 243 -18.98 -35.26 16.63
C HIS A 243 -17.64 -35.67 17.21
N HIS A 244 -17.11 -34.87 18.12
CA HIS A 244 -15.92 -35.20 18.90
C HIS A 244 -16.29 -35.45 20.34
N THR A 245 -16.02 -36.66 20.82
CA THR A 245 -16.09 -37.02 22.26
C THR A 245 -14.67 -37.04 22.79
N ALA A 246 -14.29 -36.09 23.63
CA ALA A 246 -13.37 -36.23 24.78
C ALA A 246 -12.75 -34.89 25.21
N ASN A 247 -12.43 -34.77 26.47
CA ASN A 247 -11.82 -33.67 27.22
C ASN A 247 -10.36 -33.36 26.74
N ALA A 248 -10.18 -32.76 25.58
CA ALA A 248 -8.89 -32.24 25.16
C ALA A 248 -9.06 -30.77 24.76
N PRO A 249 -8.12 -29.87 25.09
CA PRO A 249 -8.20 -28.48 24.67
C PRO A 249 -8.15 -28.42 23.14
N VAL A 250 -9.18 -27.84 22.53
CA VAL A 250 -9.27 -27.68 21.08
C VAL A 250 -8.31 -26.56 20.67
N ARG A 251 -7.28 -26.92 19.92
CA ARG A 251 -6.36 -25.95 19.30
C ARG A 251 -6.94 -25.55 17.95
N ILE A 252 -7.49 -24.34 17.84
CA ILE A 252 -7.99 -23.83 16.57
C ILE A 252 -6.78 -23.35 15.74
N ILE A 253 -6.48 -24.07 14.65
CA ILE A 253 -5.49 -23.66 13.68
C ILE A 253 -6.23 -23.07 12.48
N TYR A 254 -6.08 -21.77 12.24
CA TYR A 254 -6.60 -21.13 11.04
C TYR A 254 -5.69 -21.45 9.85
N ILE A 255 -6.14 -22.32 8.97
CA ILE A 255 -5.47 -22.57 7.70
C ILE A 255 -6.13 -21.66 6.66
N VAL A 256 -5.42 -20.64 6.23
CA VAL A 256 -5.84 -19.82 5.08
C VAL A 256 -5.53 -20.63 3.82
N VAL A 257 -6.54 -21.26 3.24
CA VAL A 257 -6.43 -21.92 1.94
C VAL A 257 -6.62 -20.84 0.87
N PRO A 258 -5.62 -20.62 -0.01
CA PRO A 258 -5.81 -19.71 -1.13
C PRO A 258 -6.92 -20.25 -2.07
N PRO A 259 -7.70 -19.36 -2.75
CA PRO A 259 -8.72 -19.81 -3.67
C PRO A 259 -8.09 -20.68 -4.76
N LYS A 260 -8.73 -21.83 -4.99
CA LYS A 260 -8.34 -22.76 -6.06
C LYS A 260 -8.57 -22.05 -7.38
N ASN A 261 -7.53 -21.82 -8.16
CA ASN A 261 -7.69 -21.39 -9.55
C ASN A 261 -8.41 -22.52 -10.28
N ASP A 262 -9.64 -22.27 -10.72
CA ASP A 262 -10.35 -23.13 -11.64
C ASP A 262 -9.69 -23.09 -13.03
N GLU A 263 -8.61 -23.86 -13.19
CA GLU A 263 -8.19 -24.32 -14.49
C GLU A 263 -9.06 -25.51 -14.86
N THR A 264 -10.19 -25.26 -15.53
CA THR A 264 -10.79 -26.27 -16.44
C THR A 264 -11.90 -25.61 -17.25
N SER A 265 -11.60 -25.22 -18.48
CA SER A 265 -12.43 -25.61 -19.64
C SER A 265 -11.73 -25.21 -20.94
N ILE A 266 -10.77 -26.00 -21.34
CA ILE A 266 -10.50 -26.19 -22.76
C ILE A 266 -11.00 -27.60 -23.08
N GLY A 267 -12.25 -27.71 -23.44
CA GLY A 267 -12.90 -28.86 -24.07
C GLY A 267 -13.10 -28.53 -25.52
N ARG A 268 -12.39 -29.23 -26.31
CA ARG A 268 -12.72 -29.97 -27.52
C ARG A 268 -14.12 -29.68 -28.11
N GLU A 269 -14.15 -29.01 -29.22
CA GLU A 269 -14.67 -29.50 -30.53
C GLU A 269 -14.28 -28.53 -31.63
#